data_ea0cda012f63ef8748283a7d46e16984
#
_entry.id   ea0cda012f63ef8748283a7d46e16984
#
_cell.length_a   1.000
_cell.length_b   1.000
_cell.length_c   1.000
_cell.angle_alpha   90.00
_cell.angle_beta   90.00
_cell.angle_gamma   90.00
#
_symmetry.space_group_name_H-M   'P 1'
#
loop_
_entity.id
_entity.type
_entity.pdbx_description
1 polymer ?
#
loop_
_entity_poly.entity_id
_entity_poly.type
_entity_poly.pdbx_seq_one_letter_code
_entity_poly.pdbx_strand_id
1 'polypeptide(L)'
;MTEKMKTWIKGFAGGVAVTVIVGGIGYFICFGSVPMIGEQGLSLSDLGKASKIAKLVDRYYLDYKEGDEDSQYTMEEGMYSGLVASLQDPYSGYYSEDAYKLLQESTQGAYTGVGLTMSKDPDSGVVSVVDLAEGGPAEQAGIQKGDILTAVDGKDITEKELSEISTIIREDNKKQVVLTVERDRTTADITVSLEKVEVTVVKSRMLDDSLGYIQITEFTDGTSEQFKKAYS
;
A
#
# COMPACT_ATOMS: atom_id res chain seq x y z
N MET A 1 3.00 26.92 -61.34
CA MET A 1 2.02 27.03 -60.21
C MET A 1 2.14 28.43 -59.66
N THR A 2 1.11 29.25 -59.78
CA THR A 2 1.15 30.66 -59.39
C THR A 2 1.15 30.79 -57.84
N GLU A 3 1.77 31.88 -57.34
CA GLU A 3 1.84 32.15 -55.89
C GLU A 3 0.45 32.15 -55.21
N LYS A 4 -0.57 32.67 -55.91
CA LYS A 4 -1.98 32.63 -55.44
C LYS A 4 -2.51 31.22 -55.23
N MET A 5 -2.08 30.27 -56.07
CA MET A 5 -2.53 28.87 -55.95
C MET A 5 -1.83 28.17 -54.78
N LYS A 6 -0.58 28.50 -54.48
CA LYS A 6 0.15 28.01 -53.31
C LYS A 6 -0.50 28.51 -51.99
N THR A 7 -0.89 29.78 -51.96
CA THR A 7 -1.56 30.38 -50.79
C THR A 7 -2.95 29.76 -50.54
N TRP A 8 -3.71 29.52 -51.62
CA TRP A 8 -5.01 28.86 -51.54
C TRP A 8 -4.90 27.41 -51.06
N ILE A 9 -3.95 26.64 -51.55
CA ILE A 9 -3.68 25.26 -51.13
C ILE A 9 -3.26 25.23 -49.65
N LYS A 10 -2.41 26.17 -49.20
CA LYS A 10 -2.05 26.25 -47.76
C LYS A 10 -3.24 26.58 -46.86
N GLY A 11 -4.09 27.51 -47.30
CA GLY A 11 -5.31 27.86 -46.56
C GLY A 11 -6.32 26.68 -46.49
N PHE A 12 -6.50 25.99 -47.62
CA PHE A 12 -7.38 24.80 -47.69
C PHE A 12 -6.81 23.65 -46.84
N ALA A 13 -5.53 23.34 -46.93
CA ALA A 13 -4.89 22.31 -46.13
C ALA A 13 -4.94 22.64 -44.64
N GLY A 14 -4.74 23.92 -44.28
CA GLY A 14 -4.88 24.39 -42.88
C GLY A 14 -6.31 24.24 -42.37
N GLY A 15 -7.30 24.62 -43.19
CA GLY A 15 -8.73 24.47 -42.84
C GLY A 15 -9.14 23.01 -42.64
N VAL A 16 -8.70 22.12 -43.53
CA VAL A 16 -8.95 20.66 -43.37
C VAL A 16 -8.27 20.12 -42.13
N ALA A 17 -7.02 20.51 -41.85
CA ALA A 17 -6.32 20.07 -40.66
C ALA A 17 -7.05 20.49 -39.36
N VAL A 18 -7.50 21.76 -39.30
CA VAL A 18 -8.28 22.25 -38.13
C VAL A 18 -9.59 21.50 -37.98
N THR A 19 -10.31 21.25 -39.09
CA THR A 19 -11.58 20.50 -39.03
C THR A 19 -11.36 19.07 -38.59
N VAL A 20 -10.30 18.39 -39.04
CA VAL A 20 -9.97 17.03 -38.62
C VAL A 20 -9.58 16.99 -37.11
N ILE A 21 -8.81 17.99 -36.66
CA ILE A 21 -8.40 18.08 -35.24
C ILE A 21 -9.64 18.34 -34.35
N VAL A 22 -10.46 19.36 -34.71
CA VAL A 22 -11.66 19.70 -33.92
C VAL A 22 -12.69 18.58 -33.98
N GLY A 23 -12.90 17.98 -35.15
CA GLY A 23 -13.79 16.82 -35.33
C GLY A 23 -13.24 15.58 -34.61
N GLY A 24 -11.93 15.35 -34.62
CA GLY A 24 -11.27 14.26 -33.90
C GLY A 24 -11.35 14.44 -32.38
N ILE A 25 -11.16 15.66 -31.87
CA ILE A 25 -11.36 15.99 -30.47
C ILE A 25 -12.84 15.83 -30.07
N GLY A 26 -13.76 16.33 -30.90
CA GLY A 26 -15.20 16.17 -30.68
C GLY A 26 -15.63 14.69 -30.71
N TYR A 27 -15.12 13.91 -31.66
CA TYR A 27 -15.35 12.48 -31.73
C TYR A 27 -14.74 11.76 -30.52
N PHE A 28 -13.52 12.12 -30.13
CA PHE A 28 -12.84 11.55 -28.96
C PHE A 28 -13.60 11.88 -27.66
N ILE A 29 -14.11 13.11 -27.50
CA ILE A 29 -14.94 13.50 -26.37
C ILE A 29 -16.29 12.76 -26.40
N CYS A 30 -16.91 12.59 -27.57
CA CYS A 30 -18.22 11.96 -27.70
C CYS A 30 -18.18 10.43 -27.77
N PHE A 31 -17.11 9.84 -28.29
CA PHE A 31 -17.07 8.40 -28.59
C PHE A 31 -15.78 7.68 -28.12
N GLY A 32 -14.71 8.38 -27.82
CA GLY A 32 -13.42 7.76 -27.49
C GLY A 32 -13.05 7.79 -26.01
N SER A 33 -13.67 8.67 -25.24
CA SER A 33 -13.42 8.77 -23.80
C SER A 33 -14.64 8.50 -22.94
N VAL A 34 -15.74 8.05 -23.55
CA VAL A 34 -16.91 7.54 -22.85
C VAL A 34 -17.19 6.14 -23.39
N PRO A 35 -16.32 5.16 -23.14
CA PRO A 35 -16.74 3.79 -23.27
C PRO A 35 -17.69 3.53 -22.12
N MET A 36 -18.99 3.50 -22.43
CA MET A 36 -19.90 2.69 -21.67
C MET A 36 -19.97 3.01 -20.17
N ILE A 37 -20.18 4.26 -19.83
CA ILE A 37 -20.92 4.52 -18.62
C ILE A 37 -22.32 4.04 -18.97
N GLY A 38 -22.71 2.87 -18.44
CA GLY A 38 -24.04 2.31 -18.66
C GLY A 38 -25.12 3.31 -18.30
N GLU A 39 -26.37 3.05 -18.62
CA GLU A 39 -27.52 3.95 -18.35
C GLU A 39 -27.60 4.47 -16.89
N GLN A 40 -26.73 3.97 -15.99
CA GLN A 40 -26.62 4.35 -14.58
C GLN A 40 -25.21 4.88 -14.18
N GLY A 41 -24.34 5.24 -15.15
CA GLY A 41 -23.00 5.72 -14.86
C GLY A 41 -22.94 7.21 -14.47
N LEU A 42 -21.78 7.64 -13.93
CA LEU A 42 -21.51 9.03 -13.60
C LEU A 42 -21.54 9.92 -14.86
N SER A 43 -22.35 10.95 -14.84
CA SER A 43 -22.39 11.96 -15.90
C SER A 43 -21.29 13.01 -15.73
N LEU A 44 -20.96 13.75 -16.79
CA LEU A 44 -20.06 14.91 -16.70
C LEU A 44 -20.56 15.95 -15.68
N SER A 45 -21.88 16.05 -15.45
CA SER A 45 -22.46 16.91 -14.44
C SER A 45 -22.14 16.43 -13.01
N ASP A 46 -22.04 15.12 -12.80
CA ASP A 46 -21.71 14.52 -11.50
C ASP A 46 -20.21 14.71 -11.18
N LEU A 47 -19.34 14.58 -12.16
CA LEU A 47 -17.94 14.94 -12.04
C LEU A 47 -17.77 16.44 -11.73
N GLY A 48 -18.61 17.29 -12.35
CA GLY A 48 -18.66 18.71 -12.04
C GLY A 48 -19.10 19.02 -10.61
N LYS A 49 -20.05 18.24 -10.04
CA LYS A 49 -20.44 18.35 -8.62
C LYS A 49 -19.31 17.88 -7.70
N ALA A 50 -18.67 16.73 -7.98
CA ALA A 50 -17.55 16.23 -7.21
C ALA A 50 -16.42 17.27 -7.15
N SER A 51 -16.05 17.87 -8.28
CA SER A 51 -15.05 18.95 -8.34
C SER A 51 -15.43 20.18 -7.51
N LYS A 52 -16.73 20.55 -7.46
CA LYS A 52 -17.18 21.67 -6.62
C LYS A 52 -17.09 21.32 -5.13
N ILE A 53 -17.44 20.11 -4.75
CA ILE A 53 -17.33 19.61 -3.37
C ILE A 53 -15.87 19.61 -2.95
N ALA A 54 -14.97 19.06 -3.78
CA ALA A 54 -13.54 19.06 -3.53
C ALA A 54 -12.99 20.48 -3.26
N LYS A 55 -13.36 21.47 -4.09
CA LYS A 55 -12.99 22.87 -3.89
C LYS A 55 -13.56 23.49 -2.62
N LEU A 56 -14.74 23.05 -2.15
CA LEU A 56 -15.31 23.52 -0.89
C LEU A 56 -14.56 22.93 0.30
N VAL A 57 -14.21 21.66 0.25
CA VAL A 57 -13.39 21.00 1.29
C VAL A 57 -12.04 21.68 1.38
N ASP A 58 -11.31 21.83 0.26
CA ASP A 58 -10.02 22.51 0.19
C ASP A 58 -10.07 23.94 0.77
N ARG A 59 -11.18 24.67 0.56
CA ARG A 59 -11.30 26.05 1.01
C ARG A 59 -11.71 26.20 2.48
N TYR A 60 -12.53 25.32 3.00
CA TYR A 60 -13.22 25.50 4.29
C TYR A 60 -12.87 24.46 5.35
N TYR A 61 -12.27 23.33 4.98
CA TYR A 61 -11.88 22.33 5.95
C TYR A 61 -10.44 22.61 6.43
N LEU A 62 -10.32 22.98 7.71
CA LEU A 62 -9.07 23.52 8.28
C LEU A 62 -7.95 22.49 8.39
N ASP A 63 -8.30 21.22 8.56
CA ASP A 63 -7.34 20.14 8.77
C ASP A 63 -6.99 19.37 7.48
N TYR A 64 -7.62 19.75 6.35
CA TYR A 64 -7.30 19.15 5.06
C TYR A 64 -6.12 19.89 4.41
N LYS A 65 -5.02 19.19 4.28
CA LYS A 65 -3.87 19.65 3.48
C LYS A 65 -3.70 18.68 2.33
N GLU A 66 -3.87 19.16 1.11
CA GLU A 66 -3.57 18.37 -0.09
C GLU A 66 -2.10 18.00 -0.08
N GLY A 67 -1.80 16.68 -0.11
CA GLY A 67 -0.44 16.16 -0.06
C GLY A 67 0.14 15.99 1.35
N ASP A 68 -0.68 16.02 2.39
CA ASP A 68 -0.25 15.61 3.72
C ASP A 68 0.06 14.10 3.69
N GLU A 69 1.34 13.74 3.90
CA GLU A 69 1.80 12.36 3.88
C GLU A 69 1.15 11.50 4.97
N ASP A 70 0.58 12.15 6.00
CA ASP A 70 -0.19 11.51 7.07
C ASP A 70 -1.67 11.25 6.69
N SER A 71 -2.15 11.78 5.56
CA SER A 71 -3.51 11.54 5.08
C SER A 71 -3.60 10.15 4.45
N GLN A 72 -4.23 9.22 5.14
CA GLN A 72 -4.43 7.84 4.70
C GLN A 72 -5.21 7.73 3.37
N TYR A 73 -5.91 8.79 2.96
CA TYR A 73 -6.70 8.82 1.72
C TYR A 73 -6.64 10.19 1.06
N THR A 74 -6.34 10.22 -0.23
CA THR A 74 -6.59 11.39 -1.05
C THR A 74 -8.09 11.56 -1.29
N MET A 75 -8.55 12.77 -1.67
CA MET A 75 -9.96 12.96 -2.08
C MET A 75 -10.36 12.04 -3.25
N GLU A 76 -9.42 11.74 -4.13
CA GLU A 76 -9.61 10.86 -5.27
C GLU A 76 -9.90 9.43 -4.82
N GLU A 77 -9.09 8.89 -3.92
CA GLU A 77 -9.30 7.55 -3.35
C GLU A 77 -10.58 7.47 -2.52
N GLY A 78 -10.90 8.53 -1.77
CA GLY A 78 -12.17 8.64 -1.06
C GLY A 78 -13.37 8.60 -2.00
N MET A 79 -13.26 9.18 -3.20
CA MET A 79 -14.30 9.10 -4.23
C MET A 79 -14.45 7.68 -4.77
N TYR A 80 -13.35 6.99 -5.08
CA TYR A 80 -13.38 5.59 -5.55
C TYR A 80 -13.96 4.66 -4.48
N SER A 81 -13.52 4.82 -3.24
CA SER A 81 -14.04 4.07 -2.09
C SER A 81 -15.55 4.28 -1.93
N GLY A 82 -16.03 5.54 -2.02
CA GLY A 82 -17.44 5.88 -1.94
C GLY A 82 -18.28 5.25 -3.06
N LEU A 83 -17.75 5.17 -4.28
CA LEU A 83 -18.41 4.51 -5.40
C LEU A 83 -18.63 3.02 -5.13
N VAL A 84 -17.60 2.32 -4.66
CA VAL A 84 -17.70 0.88 -4.33
C VAL A 84 -18.59 0.67 -3.12
N ALA A 85 -18.49 1.51 -2.09
CA ALA A 85 -19.36 1.45 -0.91
C ALA A 85 -20.86 1.62 -1.25
N SER A 86 -21.20 2.30 -2.36
CA SER A 86 -22.58 2.46 -2.81
C SER A 86 -23.25 1.14 -3.21
N LEU A 87 -22.48 0.08 -3.47
CA LEU A 87 -23.01 -1.26 -3.77
C LEU A 87 -23.67 -1.90 -2.56
N GLN A 88 -23.40 -1.42 -1.34
CA GLN A 88 -23.89 -2.00 -0.09
C GLN A 88 -23.58 -3.50 0.08
N ASP A 89 -22.53 -3.95 -0.58
CA ASP A 89 -22.05 -5.32 -0.49
C ASP A 89 -20.85 -5.39 0.45
N PRO A 90 -20.93 -6.15 1.57
CA PRO A 90 -19.86 -6.24 2.56
C PRO A 90 -18.60 -6.95 2.04
N TYR A 91 -18.67 -7.61 0.90
CA TYR A 91 -17.55 -8.31 0.29
C TYR A 91 -16.86 -7.49 -0.83
N SER A 92 -17.43 -6.33 -1.18
CA SER A 92 -16.84 -5.43 -2.17
C SER A 92 -16.14 -4.27 -1.48
N GLY A 93 -14.87 -4.05 -1.81
CA GLY A 93 -14.05 -2.96 -1.28
C GLY A 93 -13.17 -2.35 -2.38
N TYR A 94 -12.95 -1.04 -2.29
CA TYR A 94 -11.90 -0.38 -3.03
C TYR A 94 -10.61 -0.45 -2.22
N TYR A 95 -9.53 -0.79 -2.86
CA TYR A 95 -8.19 -0.79 -2.28
C TYR A 95 -7.29 0.11 -3.12
N SER A 96 -6.57 1.02 -2.49
CA SER A 96 -5.46 1.73 -3.13
C SER A 96 -4.37 0.72 -3.53
N GLU A 97 -3.41 1.14 -4.35
CA GLU A 97 -2.31 0.26 -4.79
C GLU A 97 -1.57 -0.34 -3.58
N ASP A 98 -1.27 0.49 -2.59
CA ASP A 98 -0.57 0.03 -1.38
C ASP A 98 -1.45 -0.86 -0.49
N ALA A 99 -2.72 -0.51 -0.30
CA ALA A 99 -3.66 -1.34 0.44
C ALA A 99 -3.90 -2.70 -0.23
N TYR A 100 -3.96 -2.73 -1.58
CA TYR A 100 -4.08 -3.97 -2.32
C TYR A 100 -2.83 -4.84 -2.21
N LYS A 101 -1.65 -4.25 -2.21
CA LYS A 101 -0.38 -4.94 -1.99
C LYS A 101 -0.33 -5.60 -0.60
N LEU A 102 -0.75 -4.86 0.45
CA LEU A 102 -0.86 -5.41 1.79
C LEU A 102 -1.90 -6.56 1.87
N LEU A 103 -3.03 -6.43 1.20
CA LEU A 103 -4.04 -7.48 1.11
C LEU A 103 -3.48 -8.73 0.42
N GLN A 104 -2.73 -8.57 -0.67
CA GLN A 104 -2.07 -9.68 -1.34
C GLN A 104 -1.03 -10.35 -0.44
N GLU A 105 -0.19 -9.59 0.27
CA GLU A 105 0.79 -10.11 1.21
C GLU A 105 0.11 -10.94 2.31
N SER A 106 -0.97 -10.43 2.90
CA SER A 106 -1.71 -11.13 3.94
C SER A 106 -2.34 -12.44 3.42
N THR A 107 -2.92 -12.40 2.22
CA THR A 107 -3.55 -13.60 1.61
C THR A 107 -2.51 -14.66 1.26
N GLN A 108 -1.34 -14.26 0.75
CA GLN A 108 -0.24 -15.16 0.43
C GLN A 108 0.42 -15.72 1.70
N GLY A 109 0.25 -15.07 2.85
CA GLY A 109 0.93 -15.44 4.09
C GLY A 109 2.44 -15.22 4.03
N ALA A 110 2.88 -14.28 3.21
CA ALA A 110 4.28 -13.91 3.08
C ALA A 110 4.41 -12.45 2.69
N TYR A 111 5.41 -11.77 3.21
CA TYR A 111 5.69 -10.37 2.93
C TYR A 111 7.19 -10.14 2.75
N THR A 112 7.56 -9.07 2.07
CA THR A 112 8.97 -8.65 2.01
C THR A 112 9.29 -7.77 3.21
N GLY A 113 10.29 -8.16 3.99
CA GLY A 113 10.65 -7.42 5.20
C GLY A 113 11.79 -8.07 5.99
N VAL A 114 11.98 -7.60 7.20
CA VAL A 114 13.04 -8.07 8.09
C VAL A 114 12.64 -9.25 8.98
N GLY A 115 11.35 -9.60 9.05
CA GLY A 115 10.89 -10.75 9.85
C GLY A 115 10.88 -10.52 11.35
N LEU A 116 10.46 -9.34 11.80
CA LEU A 116 10.25 -9.04 13.23
C LEU A 116 8.86 -8.45 13.48
N THR A 117 8.35 -8.66 14.67
CA THR A 117 7.13 -8.04 15.20
C THR A 117 7.49 -7.04 16.28
N MET A 118 7.00 -5.82 16.15
CA MET A 118 7.24 -4.73 17.10
C MET A 118 6.00 -4.46 17.95
N SER A 119 6.22 -3.99 19.16
CA SER A 119 5.19 -3.41 20.02
C SER A 119 5.68 -2.10 20.59
N LYS A 120 4.80 -1.08 20.64
CA LYS A 120 5.07 0.21 21.29
C LYS A 120 4.35 0.23 22.62
N ASP A 121 5.08 0.48 23.67
CA ASP A 121 4.50 0.67 25.01
C ASP A 121 3.76 2.01 25.05
N PRO A 122 2.47 2.04 25.41
CA PRO A 122 1.66 3.25 25.33
C PRO A 122 2.06 4.32 26.35
N ASP A 123 2.71 3.94 27.45
CA ASP A 123 3.07 4.88 28.52
C ASP A 123 4.47 5.47 28.32
N SER A 124 5.42 4.66 27.88
CA SER A 124 6.81 5.07 27.70
C SER A 124 7.18 5.42 26.25
N GLY A 125 6.37 5.02 25.26
CA GLY A 125 6.66 5.16 23.84
C GLY A 125 7.77 4.23 23.33
N VAL A 126 8.30 3.33 24.18
CA VAL A 126 9.38 2.41 23.83
C VAL A 126 8.90 1.37 22.82
N VAL A 127 9.65 1.25 21.71
CA VAL A 127 9.39 0.24 20.68
C VAL A 127 10.28 -0.97 20.93
N SER A 128 9.67 -2.14 21.16
CA SER A 128 10.39 -3.38 21.45
C SER A 128 10.05 -4.49 20.47
N VAL A 129 11.01 -5.40 20.25
CA VAL A 129 10.84 -6.61 19.45
C VAL A 129 10.13 -7.66 20.30
N VAL A 130 8.90 -8.00 19.96
CA VAL A 130 8.08 -8.98 20.72
C VAL A 130 8.11 -10.38 20.10
N ASP A 131 8.34 -10.47 18.78
CA ASP A 131 8.45 -11.77 18.10
C ASP A 131 9.37 -11.67 16.86
N LEU A 132 9.89 -12.80 16.42
CA LEU A 132 10.74 -12.95 15.24
C LEU A 132 10.22 -14.11 14.40
N ALA A 133 10.27 -13.96 13.07
CA ALA A 133 10.03 -15.06 12.17
C ALA A 133 11.17 -16.09 12.32
N GLU A 134 10.83 -17.34 12.53
CA GLU A 134 11.79 -18.44 12.66
C GLU A 134 12.65 -18.57 11.40
N GLY A 135 13.95 -18.51 11.54
CA GLY A 135 14.89 -18.48 10.41
C GLY A 135 14.82 -17.21 9.56
N GLY A 136 14.11 -16.18 10.01
CA GLY A 136 13.96 -14.92 9.29
C GLY A 136 15.21 -14.03 9.34
N PRO A 137 15.27 -12.98 8.46
CA PRO A 137 16.46 -12.14 8.34
C PRO A 137 16.90 -11.46 9.63
N ALA A 138 15.95 -10.98 10.44
CA ALA A 138 16.26 -10.33 11.72
C ALA A 138 16.87 -11.29 12.73
N GLU A 139 16.34 -12.52 12.83
CA GLU A 139 16.88 -13.55 13.69
C GLU A 139 18.29 -13.96 13.26
N GLN A 140 18.49 -14.15 11.95
CA GLN A 140 19.81 -14.48 11.37
C GLN A 140 20.84 -13.37 11.59
N ALA A 141 20.38 -12.12 11.58
CA ALA A 141 21.26 -10.97 11.88
C ALA A 141 21.57 -10.81 13.38
N GLY A 142 20.92 -11.58 14.28
CA GLY A 142 21.20 -11.59 15.71
C GLY A 142 20.29 -10.65 16.52
N ILE A 143 19.19 -10.17 15.96
CA ILE A 143 18.13 -9.50 16.71
C ILE A 143 17.44 -10.53 17.63
N GLN A 144 17.02 -10.11 18.80
CA GLN A 144 16.39 -10.97 19.81
C GLN A 144 15.08 -10.36 20.32
N LYS A 145 14.20 -11.22 20.81
CA LYS A 145 13.02 -10.76 21.54
C LYS A 145 13.44 -9.96 22.78
N GLY A 146 12.80 -8.83 22.99
CA GLY A 146 13.12 -7.89 24.08
C GLY A 146 14.11 -6.80 23.69
N ASP A 147 14.70 -6.83 22.49
CA ASP A 147 15.49 -5.72 22.00
C ASP A 147 14.63 -4.47 21.86
N ILE A 148 15.16 -3.32 22.24
CA ILE A 148 14.49 -2.02 22.08
C ILE A 148 15.02 -1.39 20.78
N LEU A 149 14.12 -1.09 19.84
CA LEU A 149 14.46 -0.36 18.63
C LEU A 149 14.50 1.13 18.93
N THR A 150 15.61 1.78 18.57
CA THR A 150 15.83 3.22 18.81
C THR A 150 15.98 4.01 17.51
N ALA A 151 16.56 3.41 16.47
CA ALA A 151 16.70 4.07 15.17
C ALA A 151 16.62 3.06 14.00
N VAL A 152 16.26 3.57 12.83
CA VAL A 152 16.27 2.86 11.54
C VAL A 152 17.08 3.69 10.55
N ASP A 153 18.13 3.10 9.96
CA ASP A 153 19.09 3.78 9.06
C ASP A 153 19.62 5.10 9.66
N GLY A 154 19.88 5.10 10.97
CA GLY A 154 20.36 6.25 11.71
C GLY A 154 19.31 7.33 11.99
N LYS A 155 18.05 7.14 11.61
CA LYS A 155 16.94 8.04 11.93
C LYS A 155 16.28 7.57 13.22
N ASP A 156 16.15 8.47 14.19
CA ASP A 156 15.46 8.23 15.46
C ASP A 156 13.97 7.89 15.18
N ILE A 157 13.48 6.85 15.85
CA ILE A 157 12.10 6.35 15.71
C ILE A 157 11.29 6.42 17.01
N THR A 158 11.83 6.99 18.07
CA THR A 158 11.24 6.97 19.42
C THR A 158 9.89 7.67 19.49
N GLU A 159 9.67 8.70 18.66
CA GLU A 159 8.39 9.43 18.58
C GLU A 159 7.46 8.93 17.48
N LYS A 160 7.90 7.95 16.65
CA LYS A 160 7.14 7.47 15.50
C LYS A 160 6.14 6.38 15.85
N GLU A 161 5.04 6.32 15.09
CA GLU A 161 4.07 5.23 15.21
C GLU A 161 4.60 3.95 14.50
N LEU A 162 4.10 2.77 14.95
CA LEU A 162 4.56 1.47 14.41
C LEU A 162 4.36 1.35 12.90
N SER A 163 3.30 1.96 12.36
CA SER A 163 3.01 1.99 10.92
C SER A 163 4.10 2.76 10.14
N GLU A 164 4.51 3.94 10.65
CA GLU A 164 5.58 4.74 10.06
C GLU A 164 6.92 4.00 10.10
N ILE A 165 7.24 3.38 11.26
CA ILE A 165 8.46 2.59 11.41
C ILE A 165 8.49 1.44 10.40
N SER A 166 7.36 0.75 10.23
CA SER A 166 7.21 -0.33 9.25
C SER A 166 7.43 0.17 7.82
N THR A 167 6.91 1.35 7.50
CA THR A 167 7.10 2.00 6.19
C THR A 167 8.57 2.35 5.95
N ILE A 168 9.25 2.95 6.93
CA ILE A 168 10.68 3.29 6.83
C ILE A 168 11.54 2.03 6.62
N ILE A 169 11.23 0.95 7.33
CA ILE A 169 11.94 -0.33 7.19
C ILE A 169 11.76 -0.91 5.78
N ARG A 170 10.54 -0.81 5.21
CA ARG A 170 10.17 -1.39 3.91
C ARG A 170 10.28 -0.42 2.74
N GLU A 171 10.89 0.76 2.93
CA GLU A 171 11.01 1.77 1.88
C GLU A 171 11.45 1.15 0.53
N ASP A 172 10.82 1.58 -0.55
CA ASP A 172 10.94 0.97 -1.88
C ASP A 172 12.40 0.77 -2.33
N ASN A 173 12.65 -0.41 -2.91
CA ASN A 173 13.94 -0.84 -3.45
C ASN A 173 15.09 -1.05 -2.43
N LYS A 174 14.83 -0.99 -1.12
CA LYS A 174 15.85 -1.36 -0.13
C LYS A 174 16.07 -2.87 -0.13
N LYS A 175 17.33 -3.28 -0.10
CA LYS A 175 17.72 -4.68 0.08
C LYS A 175 18.16 -4.98 1.51
N GLN A 176 18.55 -3.96 2.23
CA GLN A 176 19.04 -4.02 3.60
C GLN A 176 18.63 -2.77 4.36
N VAL A 177 18.52 -2.89 5.66
CA VAL A 177 18.23 -1.80 6.59
C VAL A 177 19.15 -1.95 7.82
N VAL A 178 19.58 -0.85 8.38
CA VAL A 178 20.34 -0.82 9.64
C VAL A 178 19.35 -0.53 10.78
N LEU A 179 19.20 -1.49 11.68
CA LEU A 179 18.40 -1.35 12.88
C LEU A 179 19.31 -1.07 14.07
N THR A 180 19.12 0.07 14.74
CA THR A 180 19.81 0.38 15.99
C THR A 180 18.98 -0.17 17.13
N VAL A 181 19.54 -1.14 17.85
CA VAL A 181 18.89 -1.79 18.99
C VAL A 181 19.62 -1.54 20.28
N GLU A 182 18.86 -1.42 21.37
CA GLU A 182 19.40 -1.42 22.72
C GLU A 182 19.08 -2.76 23.39
N ARG A 183 20.12 -3.43 23.89
CA ARG A 183 20.05 -4.68 24.65
C ARG A 183 20.98 -4.57 25.86
N ASP A 184 20.49 -4.84 27.06
CA ASP A 184 21.28 -4.78 28.31
C ASP A 184 22.01 -3.42 28.49
N ARG A 185 21.34 -2.32 28.10
CA ARG A 185 21.89 -0.95 28.11
C ARG A 185 23.07 -0.75 27.16
N THR A 186 23.25 -1.61 26.21
CA THR A 186 24.25 -1.50 25.15
C THR A 186 23.55 -1.31 23.82
N THR A 187 23.93 -0.26 23.10
CA THR A 187 23.38 0.04 21.76
C THR A 187 24.26 -0.58 20.69
N ALA A 188 23.65 -1.21 19.70
CA ALA A 188 24.35 -1.78 18.56
C ALA A 188 23.55 -1.55 17.26
N ASP A 189 24.31 -1.30 16.18
CA ASP A 189 23.75 -1.23 14.83
C ASP A 189 23.83 -2.61 14.18
N ILE A 190 22.67 -3.14 13.77
CA ILE A 190 22.55 -4.46 13.15
C ILE A 190 22.03 -4.26 11.73
N THR A 191 22.80 -4.71 10.75
CA THR A 191 22.35 -4.70 9.34
C THR A 191 21.51 -5.95 9.06
N VAL A 192 20.28 -5.74 8.62
CA VAL A 192 19.30 -6.81 8.33
C VAL A 192 18.93 -6.75 6.87
N SER A 193 18.90 -7.91 6.17
CA SER A 193 18.37 -8.00 4.81
C SER A 193 16.85 -7.94 4.80
N LEU A 194 16.29 -7.34 3.73
CA LEU A 194 14.87 -7.44 3.43
C LEU A 194 14.67 -8.62 2.47
N GLU A 195 13.98 -9.64 2.93
CA GLU A 195 13.73 -10.86 2.19
C GLU A 195 12.25 -11.23 2.27
N LYS A 196 11.84 -12.21 1.45
CA LYS A 196 10.50 -12.79 1.59
C LYS A 196 10.43 -13.58 2.88
N VAL A 197 9.59 -13.14 3.80
CA VAL A 197 9.34 -13.75 5.10
C VAL A 197 8.00 -14.47 5.06
N GLU A 198 7.97 -15.74 5.39
CA GLU A 198 6.73 -16.51 5.53
C GLU A 198 6.15 -16.32 6.93
N VAL A 199 4.84 -16.07 6.98
CA VAL A 199 4.13 -15.96 8.25
C VAL A 199 3.80 -17.36 8.77
N THR A 200 4.19 -17.67 10.00
CA THR A 200 3.84 -18.95 10.63
C THR A 200 2.39 -18.93 11.09
N VAL A 201 1.51 -19.57 10.31
CA VAL A 201 0.07 -19.66 10.59
C VAL A 201 -0.35 -21.02 11.16
N VAL A 202 0.57 -22.00 11.21
CA VAL A 202 0.34 -23.31 11.82
C VAL A 202 1.33 -23.54 12.94
N LYS A 203 0.84 -23.76 14.14
CA LYS A 203 1.63 -24.07 15.33
C LYS A 203 1.28 -25.49 15.81
N SER A 204 2.28 -26.27 16.18
CA SER A 204 2.07 -27.61 16.71
C SER A 204 2.87 -27.85 17.99
N ARG A 205 2.34 -28.70 18.86
CA ARG A 205 3.04 -29.16 20.07
C ARG A 205 2.49 -30.50 20.52
N MET A 206 3.31 -31.32 21.13
CA MET A 206 2.84 -32.49 21.85
C MET A 206 2.28 -32.03 23.20
N LEU A 207 1.11 -32.53 23.57
CA LEU A 207 0.49 -32.32 24.89
C LEU A 207 0.94 -33.41 25.87
N ASP A 208 1.12 -34.64 25.35
CA ASP A 208 1.72 -35.80 26.03
C ASP A 208 2.38 -36.72 25.00
N ASP A 209 2.88 -37.86 25.40
CA ASP A 209 3.60 -38.81 24.51
C ASP A 209 2.75 -39.37 23.36
N SER A 210 1.42 -39.21 23.41
CA SER A 210 0.47 -39.78 22.44
C SER A 210 -0.48 -38.76 21.81
N LEU A 211 -0.53 -37.53 22.35
CA LEU A 211 -1.47 -36.50 21.91
C LEU A 211 -0.78 -35.25 21.39
N GLY A 212 -0.91 -35.04 20.10
CA GLY A 212 -0.46 -33.82 19.42
C GLY A 212 -1.57 -32.77 19.36
N TYR A 213 -1.19 -31.49 19.40
CA TYR A 213 -2.06 -30.36 19.20
C TYR A 213 -1.57 -29.53 18.04
N ILE A 214 -2.45 -29.22 17.08
CA ILE A 214 -2.15 -28.33 15.95
C ILE A 214 -3.15 -27.19 15.98
N GLN A 215 -2.64 -25.98 15.86
CA GLN A 215 -3.43 -24.75 15.79
C GLN A 215 -3.18 -24.08 14.44
N ILE A 216 -4.24 -23.79 13.70
CA ILE A 216 -4.23 -22.94 12.51
C ILE A 216 -4.79 -21.59 12.94
N THR A 217 -3.99 -20.53 12.84
CA THR A 217 -4.40 -19.18 13.22
C THR A 217 -5.03 -18.43 12.05
N GLU A 218 -4.62 -18.78 10.82
CA GLU A 218 -5.10 -18.14 9.60
C GLU A 218 -4.99 -19.09 8.42
N PHE A 219 -5.85 -18.92 7.42
CA PHE A 219 -5.79 -19.66 6.15
C PHE A 219 -5.17 -18.79 5.06
N THR A 220 -3.93 -19.10 4.71
CA THR A 220 -3.15 -18.47 3.64
C THR A 220 -2.73 -19.51 2.61
N ASP A 221 -2.11 -19.10 1.52
CA ASP A 221 -1.60 -20.01 0.50
C ASP A 221 -0.61 -21.03 1.08
N GLY A 222 0.18 -20.63 2.10
CA GLY A 222 1.17 -21.49 2.78
C GLY A 222 0.61 -22.44 3.83
N THR A 223 -0.65 -22.28 4.27
CA THR A 223 -1.23 -23.04 5.40
C THR A 223 -1.20 -24.56 5.18
N SER A 224 -1.48 -25.02 3.96
CA SER A 224 -1.50 -26.46 3.63
C SER A 224 -0.13 -27.13 3.82
N GLU A 225 0.94 -26.45 3.42
CA GLU A 225 2.30 -26.95 3.54
C GLU A 225 2.77 -26.94 5.00
N GLN A 226 2.50 -25.84 5.72
CA GLN A 226 2.80 -25.74 7.15
C GLN A 226 2.05 -26.80 7.96
N PHE A 227 0.78 -27.09 7.63
CA PHE A 227 0.01 -28.14 8.28
C PHE A 227 0.61 -29.52 8.05
N LYS A 228 1.00 -29.84 6.82
CA LYS A 228 1.66 -31.13 6.50
C LYS A 228 2.95 -31.30 7.30
N LYS A 229 3.77 -30.24 7.39
CA LYS A 229 5.00 -30.23 8.18
C LYS A 229 4.72 -30.41 9.68
N ALA A 230 3.67 -29.82 10.19
CA ALA A 230 3.28 -29.92 11.61
C ALA A 230 2.72 -31.30 11.98
N TYR A 231 2.17 -32.04 11.01
CA TYR A 231 1.56 -33.36 11.20
C TYR A 231 2.55 -34.52 11.02
N SER A 232 3.69 -34.31 10.31
CA SER A 232 4.70 -35.34 10.03
C SER A 232 5.65 -35.57 11.21
#